data_31bac1228496380bf416e3494069c2f6
#
_entry.id   31bac1228496380bf416e3494069c2f6
#
_cell.length_a   1.000
_cell.length_b   1.000
_cell.length_c   1.000
_cell.angle_alpha   90.00
_cell.angle_beta   90.00
_cell.angle_gamma   90.00
#
_symmetry.space_group_name_H-M   'P 1'
#
loop_
_entity.id
_entity.type
_entity.pdbx_description
1 polymer ?
#
loop_
_entity_poly.entity_id
_entity_poly.type
_entity_poly.pdbx_seq_one_letter_code
_entity_poly.pdbx_strand_id
1 'polypeptide(L)'
;MKILFITTKDPDSQNDLLEVSILHGLRSVMGKNCIDYPRKKIMYHDFSESPRDELHGKGFSLLTKPIEDLTEEERKLDQFDAVIYGDGHMRGEMPEAKYKNLAKNGNYWVLDGHDLDGDAPRKIKIKEKDKEIEVIGTQFQRSFKRELVEAGLKNVYTTGFGIPKHRIIDIDLTKKEQIYQKTAPDYATFAPVRDFGDNTFAHHTFTNEDDYYDDLHKSWFGLTCRKGGWDCLRHYEIIAAGSVLLFRDYNLKPAACSPQCIPCLSYSTKEELTKIINRLVVNNKPTDEYMFYLNRQREWLYNIGTTEARAKHILTVIKDNI
;
A
#
# COMPACT_ATOMS: atom_id res chain seq x y z
N MET A 1 -7.44 -3.88 -23.45
CA MET A 1 -6.14 -3.35 -23.01
C MET A 1 -5.37 -4.49 -22.39
N LYS A 2 -4.12 -4.71 -22.81
CA LYS A 2 -3.19 -5.73 -22.28
C LYS A 2 -2.02 -5.00 -21.63
N ILE A 3 -1.67 -5.36 -20.39
CA ILE A 3 -0.60 -4.72 -19.62
C ILE A 3 0.49 -5.71 -19.29
N LEU A 4 1.74 -5.29 -19.44
CA LEU A 4 2.91 -5.94 -18.88
C LEU A 4 3.31 -5.24 -17.59
N PHE A 5 3.34 -5.99 -16.50
CA PHE A 5 3.83 -5.52 -15.21
C PHE A 5 5.21 -6.11 -14.95
N ILE A 6 6.23 -5.26 -14.99
CA ILE A 6 7.61 -5.69 -14.74
C ILE A 6 7.83 -5.71 -13.23
N THR A 7 8.04 -6.91 -12.69
CA THR A 7 8.33 -7.13 -11.27
C THR A 7 9.81 -6.97 -10.96
N THR A 8 10.15 -6.91 -9.67
CA THR A 8 11.53 -6.89 -9.21
C THR A 8 12.31 -8.11 -9.68
N LYS A 9 13.63 -7.98 -9.83
CA LYS A 9 14.53 -9.04 -10.31
C LYS A 9 14.58 -10.28 -9.42
N ASP A 10 14.29 -10.13 -8.14
CA ASP A 10 14.18 -11.26 -7.21
C ASP A 10 12.71 -11.52 -6.83
N PRO A 11 11.98 -12.25 -7.66
CA PRO A 11 10.56 -12.51 -7.45
C PRO A 11 10.28 -13.43 -6.27
N ASP A 12 11.28 -14.13 -5.75
CA ASP A 12 11.11 -15.19 -4.76
C ASP A 12 11.33 -14.72 -3.33
N SER A 13 12.16 -13.70 -3.13
CA SER A 13 12.59 -13.27 -1.79
C SER A 13 12.18 -11.86 -1.41
N GLN A 14 11.70 -11.05 -2.34
CA GLN A 14 11.36 -9.65 -2.07
C GLN A 14 9.88 -9.38 -2.34
N ASN A 15 9.15 -9.00 -1.30
CA ASN A 15 7.82 -8.44 -1.43
C ASN A 15 7.87 -6.93 -1.15
N ASP A 16 8.04 -6.14 -2.19
CA ASP A 16 7.65 -4.74 -2.09
C ASP A 16 6.12 -4.67 -1.97
N LEU A 17 5.64 -4.08 -0.88
CA LEU A 17 4.20 -4.07 -0.57
C LEU A 17 3.40 -3.27 -1.61
N LEU A 18 3.97 -2.21 -2.19
CA LEU A 18 3.29 -1.44 -3.23
C LEU A 18 3.21 -2.24 -4.53
N GLU A 19 4.34 -2.84 -4.96
CA GLU A 19 4.39 -3.69 -6.15
C GLU A 19 3.35 -4.82 -6.06
N VAL A 20 3.36 -5.57 -4.95
CA VAL A 20 2.44 -6.70 -4.72
C VAL A 20 0.99 -6.23 -4.67
N SER A 21 0.70 -5.12 -3.99
CA SER A 21 -0.64 -4.55 -3.89
C SER A 21 -1.20 -4.15 -5.26
N ILE A 22 -0.40 -3.46 -6.06
CA ILE A 22 -0.83 -3.00 -7.39
C ILE A 22 -0.96 -4.18 -8.36
N LEU A 23 -0.01 -5.12 -8.35
CA LEU A 23 -0.09 -6.33 -9.18
C LEU A 23 -1.33 -7.16 -8.83
N HIS A 24 -1.60 -7.38 -7.53
CA HIS A 24 -2.82 -8.06 -7.09
C HIS A 24 -4.08 -7.38 -7.65
N GLY A 25 -4.16 -6.05 -7.53
CA GLY A 25 -5.31 -5.30 -8.03
C GLY A 25 -5.46 -5.37 -9.55
N LEU A 26 -4.38 -5.21 -10.30
CA LEU A 26 -4.40 -5.32 -11.76
C LEU A 26 -4.82 -6.74 -12.21
N ARG A 27 -4.28 -7.77 -11.59
CA ARG A 27 -4.67 -9.17 -11.85
C ARG A 27 -6.15 -9.42 -11.52
N SER A 28 -6.62 -8.89 -10.39
CA SER A 28 -8.03 -9.02 -9.98
C SER A 28 -9.01 -8.34 -10.94
N VAL A 29 -8.61 -7.19 -11.55
CA VAL A 29 -9.48 -6.42 -12.44
C VAL A 29 -9.37 -6.87 -13.89
N MET A 30 -8.18 -7.26 -14.34
CA MET A 30 -7.87 -7.54 -15.74
C MET A 30 -7.75 -9.03 -16.06
N GLY A 31 -7.61 -9.88 -15.04
CA GLY A 31 -7.37 -11.31 -15.23
C GLY A 31 -6.12 -11.56 -16.08
N LYS A 32 -6.27 -12.34 -17.12
CA LYS A 32 -5.19 -12.73 -18.05
C LYS A 32 -4.62 -11.59 -18.91
N ASN A 33 -5.28 -10.43 -18.92
CA ASN A 33 -4.80 -9.26 -19.63
C ASN A 33 -3.74 -8.45 -18.87
N CYS A 34 -3.40 -8.82 -17.65
CA CYS A 34 -2.24 -8.31 -16.91
C CYS A 34 -1.23 -9.45 -16.73
N ILE A 35 -0.06 -9.30 -17.34
CA ILE A 35 1.03 -10.29 -17.26
C ILE A 35 2.13 -9.72 -16.38
N ASP A 36 2.56 -10.47 -15.37
CA ASP A 36 3.73 -10.15 -14.55
C ASP A 36 4.99 -10.80 -15.14
N TYR A 37 6.08 -10.05 -15.19
CA TYR A 37 7.36 -10.54 -15.67
C TYR A 37 8.55 -9.85 -14.97
N PRO A 38 9.53 -10.59 -14.43
CA PRO A 38 9.47 -12.04 -14.18
C PRO A 38 8.24 -12.46 -13.36
N ARG A 39 7.84 -13.74 -13.45
CA ARG A 39 6.71 -14.24 -12.65
C ARG A 39 6.94 -14.03 -11.16
N LYS A 40 6.05 -13.32 -10.49
CA LYS A 40 6.12 -13.04 -9.05
C LYS A 40 5.62 -14.25 -8.25
N LYS A 41 6.49 -15.24 -8.02
CA LYS A 41 6.13 -16.57 -7.46
C LYS A 41 5.36 -16.49 -6.16
N ILE A 42 5.71 -15.55 -5.26
CA ILE A 42 5.05 -15.37 -3.96
C ILE A 42 3.55 -15.11 -4.04
N MET A 43 3.02 -14.75 -5.20
CA MET A 43 1.59 -14.47 -5.41
C MET A 43 0.79 -15.68 -5.88
N TYR A 44 1.43 -16.82 -6.16
CA TYR A 44 0.81 -17.99 -6.77
C TYR A 44 0.84 -19.21 -5.85
N HIS A 45 0.08 -20.25 -6.20
CA HIS A 45 -0.08 -21.46 -5.37
C HIS A 45 1.19 -22.28 -5.15
N ASP A 46 2.16 -22.17 -6.04
CA ASP A 46 3.41 -22.94 -5.97
C ASP A 46 4.45 -22.32 -5.02
N PHE A 47 4.11 -21.21 -4.40
CA PHE A 47 4.96 -20.63 -3.37
C PHE A 47 4.89 -21.45 -2.08
N SER A 48 6.03 -21.99 -1.64
CA SER A 48 6.11 -22.73 -0.38
C SER A 48 5.93 -21.78 0.81
N GLU A 49 5.20 -22.20 1.84
CA GLU A 49 4.97 -21.37 3.05
C GLU A 49 6.25 -21.09 3.85
N SER A 50 7.29 -21.89 3.63
CA SER A 50 8.55 -21.87 4.38
C SER A 50 9.26 -20.50 4.45
N PRO A 51 9.29 -19.66 3.40
CA PRO A 51 9.97 -18.36 3.47
C PRO A 51 9.08 -17.20 3.89
N ARG A 52 7.81 -17.39 4.29
CA ARG A 52 6.94 -16.26 4.68
C ARG A 52 7.50 -15.42 5.82
N ASP A 53 8.19 -16.03 6.77
CA ASP A 53 8.82 -15.31 7.89
C ASP A 53 9.93 -14.36 7.45
N GLU A 54 10.51 -14.59 6.28
CA GLU A 54 11.54 -13.73 5.67
C GLU A 54 10.95 -12.55 4.89
N LEU A 55 9.66 -12.64 4.55
CA LEU A 55 8.98 -11.58 3.80
C LEU A 55 8.68 -10.38 4.68
N HIS A 56 8.78 -9.19 4.10
CA HIS A 56 8.39 -7.96 4.78
C HIS A 56 6.91 -8.04 5.22
N GLY A 57 6.66 -7.78 6.51
CA GLY A 57 5.31 -7.94 7.08
C GLY A 57 4.77 -9.38 7.03
N LYS A 58 5.65 -10.39 6.88
CA LYS A 58 5.29 -11.82 6.77
C LYS A 58 4.28 -12.12 5.65
N GLY A 59 4.15 -11.21 4.70
CA GLY A 59 3.18 -11.33 3.61
C GLY A 59 1.72 -11.19 4.04
N PHE A 60 1.45 -10.71 5.25
CA PHE A 60 0.09 -10.50 5.75
C PHE A 60 -0.70 -9.58 4.81
N SER A 61 -1.99 -9.81 4.76
CA SER A 61 -2.97 -9.09 3.98
C SER A 61 -2.89 -9.29 2.46
N LEU A 62 -1.69 -9.28 1.88
CA LEU A 62 -1.50 -9.29 0.44
C LEU A 62 -1.23 -10.68 -0.15
N LEU A 63 -0.57 -11.57 0.62
CA LEU A 63 -0.11 -12.87 0.12
C LEU A 63 -0.86 -14.07 0.71
N THR A 64 -1.93 -13.85 1.45
CA THR A 64 -2.71 -14.91 2.11
C THR A 64 -3.56 -15.73 1.17
N LYS A 65 -4.03 -15.12 0.09
CA LYS A 65 -4.82 -15.80 -0.93
C LYS A 65 -4.11 -15.69 -2.27
N PRO A 66 -3.55 -16.81 -2.76
CA PRO A 66 -2.92 -16.82 -4.07
C PRO A 66 -3.88 -16.37 -5.17
N ILE A 67 -3.33 -15.69 -6.18
CA ILE A 67 -4.06 -15.35 -7.40
C ILE A 67 -3.99 -16.52 -8.39
N GLU A 68 -4.92 -16.55 -9.35
CA GLU A 68 -4.88 -17.52 -10.45
C GLU A 68 -3.63 -17.31 -11.29
N ASP A 69 -2.90 -18.39 -11.58
CA ASP A 69 -1.70 -18.33 -12.40
C ASP A 69 -2.02 -18.25 -13.90
N LEU A 70 -1.04 -17.84 -14.67
CA LEU A 70 -1.08 -17.82 -16.12
C LEU A 70 -0.30 -19.02 -16.68
N THR A 71 -0.80 -19.59 -17.77
CA THR A 71 -0.04 -20.59 -18.52
C THR A 71 1.18 -19.97 -19.21
N GLU A 72 2.14 -20.79 -19.61
CA GLU A 72 3.32 -20.35 -20.38
C GLU A 72 2.91 -19.64 -21.68
N GLU A 73 1.84 -20.09 -22.33
CA GLU A 73 1.32 -19.45 -23.54
C GLU A 73 0.78 -18.03 -23.25
N GLU A 74 0.05 -17.87 -22.11
CA GLU A 74 -0.50 -16.60 -21.69
C GLU A 74 0.59 -15.60 -21.25
N ARG A 75 1.76 -16.10 -20.82
CA ARG A 75 2.93 -15.30 -20.41
C ARG A 75 3.83 -14.83 -21.54
N LYS A 76 3.52 -15.19 -22.80
CA LYS A 76 4.33 -14.75 -23.93
C LYS A 76 4.42 -13.24 -24.01
N LEU A 77 5.65 -12.76 -24.09
CA LEU A 77 5.93 -11.34 -24.26
C LEU A 77 5.71 -10.96 -25.72
N ASP A 78 4.80 -10.04 -25.93
CA ASP A 78 4.43 -9.46 -27.22
C ASP A 78 4.27 -7.94 -27.04
N GLN A 79 3.53 -7.28 -27.89
CA GLN A 79 3.17 -5.87 -27.75
C GLN A 79 2.05 -5.67 -26.74
N PHE A 80 2.27 -4.73 -25.81
CA PHE A 80 1.32 -4.37 -24.75
C PHE A 80 0.81 -2.94 -24.95
N ASP A 81 -0.43 -2.70 -24.53
CA ASP A 81 -1.01 -1.36 -24.58
C ASP A 81 -0.34 -0.44 -23.55
N ALA A 82 0.17 -0.98 -22.45
CA ALA A 82 1.03 -0.29 -21.51
C ALA A 82 2.02 -1.26 -20.84
N VAL A 83 3.17 -0.73 -20.44
CA VAL A 83 4.16 -1.43 -19.61
C VAL A 83 4.32 -0.64 -18.31
N ILE A 84 4.16 -1.30 -17.17
CA ILE A 84 4.34 -0.73 -15.84
C ILE A 84 5.55 -1.38 -15.19
N TYR A 85 6.52 -0.57 -14.78
CA TYR A 85 7.65 -1.02 -14.00
C TYR A 85 7.33 -0.90 -12.51
N GLY A 86 7.26 -2.04 -11.81
CA GLY A 86 6.75 -2.17 -10.46
C GLY A 86 7.79 -2.03 -9.34
N ASP A 87 9.08 -1.81 -9.66
CA ASP A 87 10.14 -1.68 -8.65
C ASP A 87 9.98 -0.38 -7.83
N GLY A 88 9.21 -0.50 -6.76
CA GLY A 88 8.85 0.63 -5.91
C GLY A 88 10.00 1.32 -5.21
N HIS A 89 11.17 0.70 -5.13
CA HIS A 89 12.34 1.27 -4.44
C HIS A 89 13.44 1.76 -5.38
N MET A 90 13.27 1.56 -6.68
CA MET A 90 14.23 1.98 -7.71
C MET A 90 15.69 1.83 -7.25
N ARG A 91 16.10 0.59 -6.97
CA ARG A 91 17.45 0.28 -6.45
C ARG A 91 18.55 0.47 -7.50
N GLY A 92 18.47 1.54 -8.28
CA GLY A 92 19.53 1.99 -9.18
C GLY A 92 19.63 1.25 -10.50
N GLU A 93 18.78 0.28 -10.80
CA GLU A 93 18.75 -0.40 -12.08
C GLU A 93 17.58 0.08 -12.94
N MET A 94 17.91 0.79 -14.00
CA MET A 94 16.93 1.17 -15.02
C MET A 94 16.36 -0.07 -15.69
N PRO A 95 15.02 -0.11 -15.96
CA PRO A 95 14.44 -1.19 -16.73
C PRO A 95 15.16 -1.31 -18.07
N GLU A 96 15.46 -2.54 -18.45
CA GLU A 96 16.10 -2.82 -19.72
C GLU A 96 15.29 -2.21 -20.87
N ALA A 97 16.00 -1.59 -21.82
CA ALA A 97 15.37 -0.93 -22.97
C ALA A 97 14.40 -1.86 -23.75
N LYS A 98 14.67 -3.17 -23.72
CA LYS A 98 13.80 -4.16 -24.37
C LYS A 98 12.36 -4.13 -23.87
N TYR A 99 12.12 -3.89 -22.57
CA TYR A 99 10.77 -3.85 -22.01
C TYR A 99 10.03 -2.58 -22.43
N LYS A 100 10.75 -1.45 -22.55
CA LYS A 100 10.16 -0.20 -23.07
C LYS A 100 9.67 -0.38 -24.51
N ASN A 101 10.39 -1.15 -25.31
CA ASN A 101 10.02 -1.43 -26.70
C ASN A 101 8.78 -2.33 -26.84
N LEU A 102 8.36 -3.01 -25.77
CA LEU A 102 7.12 -3.79 -25.75
C LEU A 102 5.88 -2.91 -25.54
N ALA A 103 6.05 -1.66 -25.11
CA ALA A 103 4.96 -0.71 -24.91
C ALA A 103 4.58 -0.05 -26.25
N LYS A 104 3.35 -0.25 -26.72
CA LYS A 104 2.82 0.46 -27.89
C LYS A 104 2.87 1.97 -27.67
N ASN A 105 3.29 2.70 -28.69
CA ASN A 105 3.39 4.16 -28.66
C ASN A 105 4.21 4.73 -27.48
N GLY A 106 5.15 3.95 -26.94
CA GLY A 106 5.96 4.37 -25.80
C GLY A 106 5.16 4.54 -24.51
N ASN A 107 4.04 3.85 -24.36
CA ASN A 107 3.16 3.90 -23.18
C ASN A 107 3.78 3.13 -22.00
N TYR A 108 4.83 3.71 -21.44
CA TYR A 108 5.64 3.15 -20.35
C TYR A 108 5.47 3.97 -19.07
N TRP A 109 5.31 3.28 -17.94
CA TRP A 109 5.01 3.84 -16.63
C TRP A 109 5.95 3.29 -15.57
N VAL A 110 6.22 4.08 -14.53
CA VAL A 110 7.01 3.68 -13.37
C VAL A 110 6.17 3.80 -12.11
N LEU A 111 6.23 2.79 -11.26
CA LEU A 111 5.63 2.80 -9.94
C LEU A 111 6.69 3.20 -8.92
N ASP A 112 6.56 4.39 -8.33
CA ASP A 112 7.50 4.93 -7.32
C ASP A 112 6.90 4.74 -5.91
N GLY A 113 7.39 3.73 -5.19
CA GLY A 113 7.01 3.39 -3.81
C GLY A 113 7.89 4.03 -2.73
N HIS A 114 8.78 4.91 -3.08
CA HIS A 114 9.74 5.47 -2.14
C HIS A 114 9.09 6.26 -1.01
N ASP A 115 9.59 6.08 0.23
CA ASP A 115 9.09 6.69 1.47
C ASP A 115 9.45 8.17 1.63
N LEU A 116 10.23 8.75 0.74
CA LEU A 116 10.63 10.13 0.86
C LEU A 116 9.64 11.08 0.21
N ASP A 117 9.30 12.15 0.92
CA ASP A 117 8.47 13.28 0.48
C ASP A 117 9.23 14.12 -0.56
N GLY A 118 9.77 13.51 -1.58
CA GLY A 118 10.55 14.25 -2.59
C GLY A 118 9.76 14.45 -3.86
N ASP A 119 10.05 15.54 -4.54
CA ASP A 119 9.53 15.76 -5.88
C ASP A 119 9.89 14.59 -6.81
N ALA A 120 8.92 14.12 -7.58
CA ALA A 120 9.23 13.26 -8.71
C ALA A 120 9.52 14.16 -9.92
N PRO A 121 10.42 13.77 -10.81
CA PRO A 121 11.25 12.58 -10.78
C PRO A 121 12.53 12.79 -9.98
N ARG A 122 12.92 11.78 -9.20
CA ARG A 122 14.18 11.86 -8.45
C ARG A 122 15.38 11.84 -9.36
N LYS A 123 16.42 12.51 -8.90
CA LYS A 123 17.78 12.27 -9.35
C LYS A 123 18.20 10.87 -8.91
N ILE A 124 18.45 9.99 -9.83
CA ILE A 124 18.93 8.64 -9.58
C ILE A 124 20.43 8.64 -9.79
N LYS A 125 21.19 8.20 -8.80
CA LYS A 125 22.62 7.95 -8.95
C LYS A 125 22.80 6.57 -9.57
N ILE A 126 23.33 6.52 -10.77
CA ILE A 126 23.69 5.28 -11.45
C ILE A 126 25.20 5.11 -11.34
N LYS A 127 25.63 3.92 -10.92
CA LYS A 127 27.04 3.54 -10.94
C LYS A 127 27.36 2.93 -12.30
N GLU A 128 28.00 3.68 -13.17
CA GLU A 128 28.44 3.20 -14.46
C GLU A 128 29.97 3.23 -14.49
N LYS A 129 30.62 2.05 -14.58
CA LYS A 129 32.08 1.89 -14.69
C LYS A 129 32.86 2.76 -13.69
N ASP A 130 32.60 2.60 -12.41
CA ASP A 130 33.25 3.32 -11.30
C ASP A 130 33.01 4.84 -11.23
N LYS A 131 32.09 5.37 -12.01
CA LYS A 131 31.61 6.75 -11.90
C LYS A 131 30.16 6.78 -11.42
N GLU A 132 29.93 7.61 -10.41
CA GLU A 132 28.57 7.93 -9.97
C GLU A 132 28.01 8.98 -10.94
N ILE A 133 27.02 8.57 -11.76
CA ILE A 133 26.34 9.48 -12.68
C ILE A 133 24.98 9.80 -12.06
N GLU A 134 24.73 11.08 -11.84
CA GLU A 134 23.43 11.57 -11.44
C GLU A 134 22.52 11.64 -12.67
N VAL A 135 21.59 10.71 -12.79
CA VAL A 135 20.59 10.72 -13.85
C VAL A 135 19.34 11.39 -13.30
N ILE A 136 18.98 12.54 -13.86
CA ILE A 136 17.70 13.17 -13.57
C ILE A 136 16.62 12.24 -14.15
N GLY A 137 15.59 11.93 -13.36
CA GLY A 137 14.48 11.04 -13.72
C GLY A 137 13.62 11.50 -14.92
N THR A 138 14.11 12.43 -15.73
CA THR A 138 13.53 12.83 -17.03
C THR A 138 13.38 11.69 -18.02
N GLN A 139 13.99 10.53 -17.74
CA GLN A 139 13.78 9.31 -18.53
C GLN A 139 12.42 8.65 -18.26
N PHE A 140 11.77 8.96 -17.15
CA PHE A 140 10.42 8.48 -16.87
C PHE A 140 9.41 9.51 -17.34
N GLN A 141 8.85 9.30 -18.50
CA GLN A 141 7.84 10.20 -19.03
C GLN A 141 6.56 10.21 -18.19
N ARG A 142 6.26 9.10 -17.47
CA ARG A 142 5.03 8.91 -16.69
C ARG A 142 5.29 8.07 -15.45
N SER A 143 4.77 8.50 -14.30
CA SER A 143 4.93 7.76 -13.05
C SER A 143 3.71 7.80 -12.14
N PHE A 144 3.56 6.75 -11.34
CA PHE A 144 2.66 6.70 -10.19
C PHE A 144 3.51 6.81 -8.93
N LYS A 145 3.28 7.84 -8.12
CA LYS A 145 4.07 8.10 -6.92
C LYS A 145 3.22 8.04 -5.65
N ARG A 146 3.71 7.33 -4.64
CA ARG A 146 3.03 7.17 -3.36
C ARG A 146 3.16 8.40 -2.45
N GLU A 147 4.37 8.86 -2.22
CA GLU A 147 4.68 10.01 -1.36
C GLU A 147 4.78 11.31 -2.19
N LEU A 148 3.72 11.64 -2.93
CA LEU A 148 3.67 12.85 -3.75
C LEU A 148 3.34 14.06 -2.88
N VAL A 149 4.26 15.01 -2.78
CA VAL A 149 4.08 16.22 -1.96
C VAL A 149 3.26 17.27 -2.70
N GLU A 150 3.54 17.48 -3.97
CA GLU A 150 2.91 18.50 -4.81
C GLU A 150 2.01 17.89 -5.87
N ALA A 151 0.77 18.33 -5.92
CA ALA A 151 -0.17 17.92 -6.94
C ALA A 151 0.05 18.71 -8.25
N GLY A 152 -0.32 18.09 -9.37
CA GLY A 152 -0.30 18.77 -10.68
C GLY A 152 1.04 18.73 -11.42
N LEU A 153 2.00 17.95 -10.93
CA LEU A 153 3.23 17.68 -11.67
C LEU A 153 2.90 16.96 -12.99
N LYS A 154 3.50 17.42 -14.07
CA LYS A 154 3.27 16.84 -15.40
C LYS A 154 3.72 15.38 -15.41
N ASN A 155 2.84 14.48 -15.86
CA ASN A 155 3.09 13.04 -15.99
C ASN A 155 3.34 12.29 -14.65
N VAL A 156 3.05 12.91 -13.51
CA VAL A 156 3.16 12.29 -12.20
C VAL A 156 1.78 12.20 -11.55
N TYR A 157 1.37 11.00 -11.23
CA TYR A 157 0.05 10.69 -10.68
C TYR A 157 0.18 10.04 -9.32
N THR A 158 -0.76 10.29 -8.44
CA THR A 158 -0.73 9.69 -7.11
C THR A 158 -1.12 8.21 -7.16
N THR A 159 -0.49 7.41 -6.32
CA THR A 159 -0.92 6.05 -6.02
C THR A 159 -0.73 5.78 -4.54
N GLY A 160 -1.06 4.60 -4.05
CA GLY A 160 -0.84 4.19 -2.67
C GLY A 160 -1.05 2.70 -2.51
N PHE A 161 -0.84 2.22 -1.31
CA PHE A 161 -1.18 0.84 -0.97
C PHE A 161 -2.67 0.59 -1.17
N GLY A 162 -3.02 -0.67 -1.26
CA GLY A 162 -4.38 -1.14 -1.23
C GLY A 162 -4.44 -2.48 -0.53
N ILE A 163 -5.60 -2.84 -0.01
CA ILE A 163 -5.85 -4.14 0.61
C ILE A 163 -6.80 -4.95 -0.27
N PRO A 164 -6.60 -6.27 -0.45
CA PRO A 164 -7.54 -7.11 -1.17
C PRO A 164 -8.93 -7.07 -0.53
N LYS A 165 -9.99 -7.01 -1.34
CA LYS A 165 -11.37 -6.95 -0.83
C LYS A 165 -11.74 -8.09 0.11
N HIS A 166 -11.19 -9.28 -0.11
CA HIS A 166 -11.48 -10.43 0.74
C HIS A 166 -10.94 -10.29 2.17
N ARG A 167 -10.08 -9.29 2.44
CA ARG A 167 -9.59 -8.96 3.79
C ARG A 167 -10.52 -8.02 4.55
N ILE A 168 -11.50 -7.43 3.89
CA ILE A 168 -12.47 -6.55 4.54
C ILE A 168 -13.52 -7.43 5.22
N ILE A 169 -13.45 -7.50 6.55
CA ILE A 169 -14.37 -8.33 7.34
C ILE A 169 -15.68 -7.60 7.62
N ASP A 170 -16.73 -8.36 7.91
CA ASP A 170 -17.97 -7.80 8.41
C ASP A 170 -17.80 -7.25 9.82
N ILE A 171 -18.44 -6.10 10.07
CA ILE A 171 -18.35 -5.45 11.38
C ILE A 171 -19.27 -6.17 12.37
N ASP A 172 -18.67 -6.62 13.46
CA ASP A 172 -19.37 -7.14 14.61
C ASP A 172 -18.97 -6.33 15.86
N LEU A 173 -19.81 -5.37 16.23
CA LEU A 173 -19.55 -4.50 17.37
C LEU A 173 -19.59 -5.24 18.71
N THR A 174 -20.19 -6.43 18.75
CA THR A 174 -20.25 -7.24 19.99
C THR A 174 -18.89 -7.83 20.36
N LYS A 175 -17.97 -7.89 19.40
CA LYS A 175 -16.60 -8.37 19.59
C LYS A 175 -15.64 -7.29 20.08
N LYS A 176 -16.08 -6.03 20.23
CA LYS A 176 -15.21 -4.95 20.71
C LYS A 176 -14.94 -5.08 22.20
N GLU A 177 -13.71 -5.43 22.55
CA GLU A 177 -13.27 -5.75 23.92
C GLU A 177 -12.20 -4.78 24.45
N GLN A 178 -11.53 -4.05 23.57
CA GLN A 178 -10.40 -3.18 23.92
C GLN A 178 -10.46 -1.82 23.21
N ILE A 179 -9.84 -0.82 23.78
CA ILE A 179 -9.88 0.54 23.22
C ILE A 179 -9.07 0.63 21.93
N TYR A 180 -7.84 0.10 21.90
CA TYR A 180 -6.99 0.09 20.70
C TYR A 180 -6.17 -1.20 20.63
N GLN A 181 -5.61 -1.46 19.45
CA GLN A 181 -4.83 -2.66 19.16
C GLN A 181 -3.59 -2.78 20.05
N LYS A 182 -3.13 -4.02 20.29
CA LYS A 182 -1.91 -4.31 21.07
C LYS A 182 -0.64 -3.90 20.33
N THR A 183 -0.65 -3.96 18.99
CA THR A 183 0.46 -3.52 18.16
C THR A 183 0.20 -2.13 17.62
N ALA A 184 0.85 -1.14 18.19
CA ALA A 184 0.98 0.16 17.53
C ALA A 184 2.12 0.11 16.51
N PRO A 185 2.06 0.96 15.44
CA PRO A 185 3.17 1.06 14.51
C PRO A 185 4.41 1.54 15.25
N ASP A 186 5.42 0.69 15.23
CA ASP A 186 6.66 0.98 15.92
C ASP A 186 7.80 1.35 14.98
N TYR A 187 8.37 2.49 15.29
CA TYR A 187 9.79 2.76 15.11
C TYR A 187 10.29 3.42 16.37
N ALA A 188 11.38 2.91 16.93
CA ALA A 188 12.01 3.44 18.13
C ALA A 188 12.35 4.94 18.02
N THR A 189 12.50 5.46 16.80
CA THR A 189 12.75 6.87 16.47
C THR A 189 11.48 7.71 16.40
N PHE A 190 10.28 7.08 16.25
CA PHE A 190 9.00 7.78 16.18
C PHE A 190 8.15 7.53 17.44
N ALA A 191 8.81 7.52 18.56
CA ALA A 191 8.41 7.15 19.90
C ALA A 191 7.04 7.58 20.47
N PRO A 192 6.23 8.38 19.82
CA PRO A 192 5.08 8.94 20.51
C PRO A 192 3.89 8.00 20.64
N VAL A 193 3.87 6.88 19.92
CA VAL A 193 2.77 5.91 20.10
C VAL A 193 2.96 5.11 21.39
N ARG A 194 4.20 4.91 21.86
CA ARG A 194 4.47 4.33 23.19
C ARG A 194 3.84 5.13 24.32
N ASP A 195 3.73 6.44 24.16
CA ASP A 195 3.18 7.31 25.20
C ASP A 195 1.67 7.19 25.34
N PHE A 196 0.99 6.50 24.38
CA PHE A 196 -0.46 6.45 24.30
C PHE A 196 -1.08 5.14 24.72
N GLY A 197 -0.33 4.05 24.76
CA GLY A 197 -0.87 2.74 25.11
C GLY A 197 0.03 1.98 26.06
N ASP A 198 -0.50 1.63 27.23
CA ASP A 198 0.22 0.83 28.23
C ASP A 198 0.55 -0.59 27.74
N ASN A 199 -0.07 -1.04 26.64
CA ASN A 199 0.05 -2.39 26.07
C ASN A 199 0.50 -2.41 24.61
N THR A 200 1.15 -1.36 24.11
CA THR A 200 1.63 -1.32 22.73
C THR A 200 3.03 -1.90 22.62
N PHE A 201 3.22 -2.80 21.67
CA PHE A 201 4.50 -3.46 21.43
C PHE A 201 5.24 -2.85 20.24
N ALA A 202 6.56 -2.77 20.42
CA ALA A 202 7.46 -2.08 19.49
C ALA A 202 7.69 -2.80 18.15
N HIS A 203 7.36 -4.08 18.02
CA HIS A 203 7.65 -4.90 16.84
C HIS A 203 6.44 -5.75 16.42
N HIS A 204 6.52 -6.38 15.25
CA HIS A 204 5.55 -7.38 14.82
C HIS A 204 5.40 -8.47 15.88
N THR A 205 4.38 -8.36 16.70
CA THR A 205 4.15 -9.26 17.84
C THR A 205 3.49 -10.55 17.37
N PHE A 206 2.74 -10.48 16.27
CA PHE A 206 1.98 -11.61 15.76
C PHE A 206 2.79 -12.41 14.75
N THR A 207 2.81 -13.72 14.95
CA THR A 207 3.35 -14.71 14.00
C THR A 207 2.27 -15.25 13.06
N ASN A 208 1.01 -15.11 13.45
CA ASN A 208 -0.17 -15.55 12.72
C ASN A 208 -1.00 -14.33 12.29
N GLU A 209 -1.47 -14.34 11.06
CA GLU A 209 -2.25 -13.25 10.49
C GLU A 209 -3.66 -13.17 11.08
N ASP A 210 -4.28 -14.30 11.39
CA ASP A 210 -5.62 -14.32 11.98
C ASP A 210 -5.61 -13.71 13.37
N ASP A 211 -4.58 -13.98 14.18
CA ASP A 211 -4.39 -13.36 15.50
C ASP A 211 -4.19 -11.83 15.38
N TYR A 212 -3.46 -11.39 14.36
CA TYR A 212 -3.28 -9.97 14.08
C TYR A 212 -4.59 -9.27 13.71
N TYR A 213 -5.37 -9.89 12.83
CA TYR A 213 -6.67 -9.34 12.45
C TYR A 213 -7.70 -9.42 13.58
N ASP A 214 -7.65 -10.47 14.41
CA ASP A 214 -8.50 -10.60 15.58
C ASP A 214 -8.22 -9.49 16.61
N ASP A 215 -6.96 -9.16 16.85
CA ASP A 215 -6.56 -8.02 17.71
C ASP A 215 -7.11 -6.68 17.19
N LEU A 216 -7.01 -6.44 15.89
CA LEU A 216 -7.62 -5.26 15.27
C LEU A 216 -9.15 -5.29 15.37
N HIS A 217 -9.77 -6.43 15.10
CA HIS A 217 -11.24 -6.58 15.13
C HIS A 217 -11.83 -6.34 16.52
N LYS A 218 -11.13 -6.76 17.58
CA LYS A 218 -11.52 -6.55 18.97
C LYS A 218 -11.33 -5.12 19.46
N SER A 219 -10.63 -4.29 18.70
CA SER A 219 -10.32 -2.92 19.06
C SER A 219 -11.39 -1.94 18.54
N TRP A 220 -11.83 -1.00 19.39
CA TRP A 220 -12.63 0.13 18.94
C TRP A 220 -11.87 1.01 17.94
N PHE A 221 -10.60 1.27 18.23
CA PHE A 221 -9.75 2.15 17.46
C PHE A 221 -8.47 1.44 17.01
N GLY A 222 -7.97 1.85 15.85
CA GLY A 222 -6.63 1.56 15.43
C GLY A 222 -5.77 2.82 15.42
N LEU A 223 -4.69 2.82 16.20
CA LEU A 223 -3.76 3.94 16.28
C LEU A 223 -2.69 3.80 15.22
N THR A 224 -2.39 4.89 14.53
CA THR A 224 -1.33 4.93 13.54
C THR A 224 -0.63 6.28 13.48
N CYS A 225 0.52 6.32 12.84
CA CYS A 225 1.29 7.54 12.59
C CYS A 225 2.09 7.41 11.29
N ARG A 226 2.67 8.51 10.83
CA ARG A 226 3.71 8.49 9.81
C ARG A 226 4.88 7.62 10.27
N LYS A 227 5.44 6.85 9.33
CA LYS A 227 6.71 6.11 9.49
C LYS A 227 7.80 6.76 8.61
N GLY A 228 8.43 5.99 7.71
CA GLY A 228 9.28 6.55 6.67
C GLY A 228 8.49 7.46 5.74
N GLY A 229 7.35 6.95 5.24
CA GLY A 229 6.35 7.69 4.49
C GLY A 229 5.04 7.86 5.27
N TRP A 230 4.11 8.61 4.69
CA TRP A 230 2.75 8.81 5.22
C TRP A 230 1.85 7.60 4.96
N ASP A 231 2.12 6.86 3.89
CA ASP A 231 1.32 5.70 3.52
C ASP A 231 1.91 4.42 4.11
N CYS A 232 1.04 3.61 4.71
CA CYS A 232 1.39 2.33 5.31
C CYS A 232 0.22 1.36 5.18
N LEU A 233 0.49 0.10 4.87
CA LEU A 233 -0.55 -0.93 4.69
C LEU A 233 -1.45 -1.06 5.93
N ARG A 234 -0.91 -0.85 7.13
CA ARG A 234 -1.67 -0.89 8.40
C ARG A 234 -2.87 0.06 8.45
N HIS A 235 -2.83 1.20 7.76
CA HIS A 235 -3.99 2.10 7.73
C HIS A 235 -5.21 1.41 7.12
N TYR A 236 -4.98 0.64 6.08
CA TYR A 236 -6.00 -0.12 5.35
C TYR A 236 -6.44 -1.35 6.15
N GLU A 237 -5.50 -2.03 6.82
CA GLU A 237 -5.77 -3.20 7.67
C GLU A 237 -6.65 -2.85 8.87
N ILE A 238 -6.40 -1.74 9.55
CA ILE A 238 -7.21 -1.22 10.64
C ILE A 238 -8.67 -1.03 10.19
N ILE A 239 -8.86 -0.33 9.08
CA ILE A 239 -10.20 -0.07 8.54
C ILE A 239 -10.87 -1.36 8.06
N ALA A 240 -10.10 -2.24 7.41
CA ALA A 240 -10.60 -3.54 6.93
C ALA A 240 -11.06 -4.44 8.07
N ALA A 241 -10.39 -4.40 9.21
CA ALA A 241 -10.76 -5.11 10.42
C ALA A 241 -11.92 -4.46 11.20
N GLY A 242 -12.52 -3.38 10.71
CA GLY A 242 -13.66 -2.74 11.33
C GLY A 242 -13.34 -1.93 12.59
N SER A 243 -12.12 -1.41 12.70
CA SER A 243 -11.73 -0.44 13.73
C SER A 243 -11.69 0.98 13.14
N VAL A 244 -12.03 1.99 13.95
CA VAL A 244 -11.90 3.38 13.52
C VAL A 244 -10.45 3.81 13.61
N LEU A 245 -9.89 4.21 12.48
CA LEU A 245 -8.53 4.69 12.35
C LEU A 245 -8.39 6.07 12.99
N LEU A 246 -7.46 6.20 13.95
CA LEU A 246 -7.00 7.47 14.50
C LEU A 246 -5.55 7.69 14.08
N PHE A 247 -5.28 8.81 13.41
CA PHE A 247 -3.99 9.05 12.78
C PHE A 247 -3.27 10.23 13.45
N ARG A 248 -2.10 9.96 14.02
CA ARG A 248 -1.31 11.01 14.63
C ARG A 248 -0.76 11.98 13.60
N ASP A 249 -0.96 13.28 13.85
CA ASP A 249 -0.46 14.39 13.03
C ASP A 249 -0.91 14.31 11.54
N TYR A 250 -2.05 13.66 11.23
CA TYR A 250 -2.56 13.52 9.88
C TYR A 250 -2.81 14.87 9.19
N ASN A 251 -3.13 15.88 9.94
CA ASN A 251 -3.32 17.25 9.47
C ASN A 251 -2.03 17.87 8.87
N LEU A 252 -0.86 17.31 9.15
CA LEU A 252 0.43 17.74 8.59
C LEU A 252 0.76 17.02 7.27
N LYS A 253 -0.04 16.00 6.89
CA LYS A 253 0.19 15.23 5.67
C LYS A 253 -0.10 16.07 4.43
N PRO A 254 0.83 16.12 3.43
CA PRO A 254 0.55 16.77 2.15
C PRO A 254 -0.70 16.18 1.49
N ALA A 255 -1.55 17.04 0.92
CA ALA A 255 -2.84 16.60 0.36
C ALA A 255 -2.69 15.58 -0.79
N ALA A 256 -1.66 15.74 -1.61
CA ALA A 256 -1.39 14.84 -2.73
C ALA A 256 -0.75 13.51 -2.32
N CYS A 257 -0.19 13.43 -1.09
CA CYS A 257 0.46 12.24 -0.57
C CYS A 257 -0.57 11.17 -0.22
N SER A 258 -0.25 9.91 -0.50
CA SER A 258 -1.09 8.78 -0.07
C SER A 258 -0.99 8.59 1.46
N PRO A 259 -2.03 8.07 2.11
CA PRO A 259 -3.37 7.80 1.61
C PRO A 259 -4.18 9.10 1.48
N GLN A 260 -4.76 9.33 0.30
CA GLN A 260 -5.55 10.54 0.07
C GLN A 260 -6.92 10.46 0.74
N CYS A 261 -7.33 11.57 1.36
CA CYS A 261 -8.70 11.79 1.80
C CYS A 261 -9.28 10.72 2.73
N ILE A 262 -8.46 10.03 3.53
CA ILE A 262 -9.01 9.15 4.58
C ILE A 262 -9.81 10.02 5.54
N PRO A 263 -11.08 9.72 5.78
CA PRO A 263 -11.91 10.46 6.73
C PRO A 263 -11.57 10.02 8.17
N CYS A 264 -10.35 10.32 8.62
CA CYS A 264 -9.88 9.98 9.95
C CYS A 264 -9.77 11.20 10.87
N LEU A 265 -9.76 10.94 12.18
CA LEU A 265 -9.47 11.93 13.18
C LEU A 265 -7.98 12.02 13.43
N SER A 266 -7.45 13.25 13.39
CA SER A 266 -6.07 13.55 13.74
C SER A 266 -5.95 13.87 15.22
N TYR A 267 -4.84 13.47 15.82
CA TYR A 267 -4.42 13.86 17.17
C TYR A 267 -2.91 14.09 17.20
N SER A 268 -2.44 14.93 18.08
CA SER A 268 -1.00 15.19 18.28
C SER A 268 -0.55 14.88 19.70
N THR A 269 -1.45 14.92 20.68
CA THR A 269 -1.14 14.67 22.10
C THR A 269 -1.99 13.56 22.68
N LYS A 270 -1.57 13.04 23.84
CA LYS A 270 -2.32 12.02 24.60
C LYS A 270 -3.66 12.56 25.07
N GLU A 271 -3.70 13.82 25.45
CA GLU A 271 -4.91 14.51 25.93
C GLU A 271 -5.94 14.63 24.79
N GLU A 272 -5.50 14.97 23.59
CA GLU A 272 -6.37 15.01 22.39
C GLU A 272 -6.90 13.63 22.06
N LEU A 273 -6.04 12.61 22.04
CA LEU A 273 -6.44 11.23 21.81
C LEU A 273 -7.49 10.79 22.84
N THR A 274 -7.25 11.05 24.12
CA THR A 274 -8.18 10.69 25.21
C THR A 274 -9.53 11.37 25.04
N LYS A 275 -9.55 12.65 24.66
CA LYS A 275 -10.80 13.39 24.37
C LYS A 275 -11.57 12.77 23.21
N ILE A 276 -10.87 12.39 22.12
CA ILE A 276 -11.49 11.74 20.97
C ILE A 276 -12.10 10.40 21.39
N ILE A 277 -11.35 9.56 22.08
CA ILE A 277 -11.81 8.23 22.52
C ILE A 277 -13.05 8.36 23.41
N ASN A 278 -13.01 9.20 24.45
CA ASN A 278 -14.12 9.39 25.40
C ASN A 278 -15.39 9.98 24.75
N ARG A 279 -15.23 10.76 23.66
CA ARG A 279 -16.35 11.30 22.88
C ARG A 279 -17.00 10.23 22.01
N LEU A 280 -16.21 9.33 21.42
CA LEU A 280 -16.68 8.36 20.43
C LEU A 280 -17.17 7.06 21.04
N VAL A 281 -16.62 6.65 22.21
CA VAL A 281 -17.03 5.44 22.93
C VAL A 281 -17.35 5.80 24.38
N VAL A 282 -18.61 5.63 24.78
CA VAL A 282 -19.10 5.96 26.11
C VAL A 282 -19.64 4.69 26.76
N ASN A 283 -19.17 4.35 27.94
CA ASN A 283 -19.57 3.14 28.68
C ASN A 283 -19.46 1.86 27.80
N ASN A 284 -18.36 1.75 27.07
CA ASN A 284 -18.07 0.66 26.12
C ASN A 284 -19.17 0.49 25.03
N LYS A 285 -19.79 1.59 24.63
CA LYS A 285 -20.76 1.63 23.52
C LYS A 285 -20.38 2.71 22.54
N PRO A 286 -20.49 2.47 21.22
CA PRO A 286 -20.22 3.46 20.21
C PRO A 286 -21.29 4.54 20.21
N THR A 287 -20.88 5.78 19.98
CA THR A 287 -21.79 6.89 19.70
C THR A 287 -22.14 6.95 18.22
N ASP A 288 -23.14 7.77 17.84
CA ASP A 288 -23.47 8.02 16.43
C ASP A 288 -22.27 8.59 15.66
N GLU A 289 -21.45 9.40 16.32
CA GLU A 289 -20.22 9.94 15.72
C GLU A 289 -19.19 8.84 15.44
N TYR A 290 -19.02 7.86 16.33
CA TYR A 290 -18.18 6.68 16.06
C TYR A 290 -18.67 5.94 14.82
N MET A 291 -19.97 5.67 14.74
CA MET A 291 -20.58 4.98 13.59
C MET A 291 -20.42 5.78 12.30
N PHE A 292 -20.50 7.10 12.36
CA PHE A 292 -20.22 7.97 11.21
C PHE A 292 -18.80 7.75 10.68
N TYR A 293 -17.77 7.84 11.53
CA TYR A 293 -16.39 7.63 11.09
C TYR A 293 -16.14 6.20 10.60
N LEU A 294 -16.65 5.20 11.28
CA LEU A 294 -16.54 3.80 10.89
C LEU A 294 -17.09 3.57 9.47
N ASN A 295 -18.29 4.07 9.19
CA ASN A 295 -18.93 3.92 7.89
C ASN A 295 -18.19 4.71 6.80
N ARG A 296 -17.78 5.96 7.07
CA ARG A 296 -17.05 6.79 6.11
C ARG A 296 -15.68 6.24 5.77
N GLN A 297 -14.97 5.68 6.75
CA GLN A 297 -13.68 5.03 6.51
C GLN A 297 -13.83 3.76 5.67
N ARG A 298 -14.86 2.96 5.94
CA ARG A 298 -15.14 1.77 5.13
C ARG A 298 -15.55 2.13 3.70
N GLU A 299 -16.39 3.13 3.52
CA GLU A 299 -16.74 3.65 2.19
C GLU A 299 -15.49 4.10 1.43
N TRP A 300 -14.60 4.84 2.09
CA TRP A 300 -13.32 5.24 1.53
C TRP A 300 -12.47 4.01 1.16
N LEU A 301 -12.40 3.00 2.04
CA LEU A 301 -11.62 1.80 1.78
C LEU A 301 -12.12 1.07 0.52
N TYR A 302 -13.44 0.89 0.37
CA TYR A 302 -14.02 0.24 -0.81
C TYR A 302 -13.77 1.03 -2.10
N ASN A 303 -13.84 2.35 -2.04
CA ASN A 303 -13.79 3.21 -3.22
C ASN A 303 -12.36 3.57 -3.63
N ILE A 304 -11.41 3.60 -2.69
CA ILE A 304 -10.04 4.10 -2.92
C ILE A 304 -8.99 3.12 -2.42
N GLY A 305 -9.17 2.52 -1.26
CA GLY A 305 -8.14 1.79 -0.53
C GLY A 305 -8.07 0.30 -0.82
N THR A 306 -8.90 -0.26 -1.70
CA THR A 306 -8.74 -1.66 -2.14
C THR A 306 -7.73 -1.76 -3.28
N THR A 307 -7.08 -2.92 -3.41
CA THR A 307 -6.18 -3.19 -4.52
C THR A 307 -6.87 -3.02 -5.87
N GLU A 308 -8.15 -3.44 -5.97
CA GLU A 308 -8.96 -3.29 -7.17
C GLU A 308 -9.32 -1.84 -7.47
N ALA A 309 -9.58 -1.02 -6.44
CA ALA A 309 -9.82 0.41 -6.62
C ALA A 309 -8.57 1.13 -7.11
N ARG A 310 -7.40 0.82 -6.54
CA ARG A 310 -6.10 1.33 -7.01
C ARG A 310 -5.81 0.93 -8.45
N ALA A 311 -6.04 -0.33 -8.80
CA ALA A 311 -5.87 -0.79 -10.18
C ALA A 311 -6.81 -0.05 -11.15
N LYS A 312 -8.07 0.14 -10.81
CA LYS A 312 -9.02 0.90 -11.64
C LYS A 312 -8.56 2.34 -11.85
N HIS A 313 -8.08 3.01 -10.80
CA HIS A 313 -7.51 4.35 -10.91
C HIS A 313 -6.31 4.38 -11.88
N ILE A 314 -5.34 3.47 -11.70
CA ILE A 314 -4.18 3.35 -12.58
C ILE A 314 -4.61 3.12 -14.05
N LEU A 315 -5.56 2.22 -14.27
CA LEU A 315 -6.07 1.93 -15.60
C LEU A 315 -6.78 3.12 -16.26
N THR A 316 -7.51 3.92 -15.48
CA THR A 316 -8.13 5.16 -15.96
C THR A 316 -7.06 6.16 -16.37
N VAL A 317 -6.08 6.42 -15.51
CA VAL A 317 -4.97 7.34 -15.83
C VAL A 317 -4.21 6.88 -17.08
N ILE A 318 -3.91 5.59 -17.21
CA ILE A 318 -3.25 5.06 -18.41
C ILE A 318 -4.09 5.31 -19.66
N LYS A 319 -5.40 5.03 -19.63
CA LYS A 319 -6.30 5.23 -20.77
C LYS A 319 -6.40 6.67 -21.20
N ASP A 320 -6.45 7.59 -20.25
CA ASP A 320 -6.57 9.04 -20.52
C ASP A 320 -5.27 9.64 -21.11
N ASN A 321 -4.19 8.87 -21.11
CA ASN A 321 -2.85 9.29 -21.59
C ASN A 321 -2.33 8.47 -22.77
N ILE A 322 -3.15 7.62 -23.38
CA ILE A 322 -2.88 6.95 -24.67
C ILE A 322 -3.38 7.85 -25.79
#